data_1d748991e20ac7c1c3a107dd7bcc49f3
#
_entry.id   1d748991e20ac7c1c3a107dd7bcc49f3
#
_cell.length_a   1.000
_cell.length_b   1.000
_cell.length_c   1.000
_cell.angle_alpha   90.00
_cell.angle_beta   90.00
_cell.angle_gamma   90.00
#
_symmetry.space_group_name_H-M   'P 1'
#
loop_
_entity.id
_entity.type
_entity.pdbx_description
1 polymer ?
#
loop_
_entity_poly.entity_id
_entity_poly.type
_entity_poly.pdbx_seq_one_letter_code
_entity_poly.pdbx_strand_id
1 'polypeptide(L)'
;MLSFWKLFCEVKKGFIMSEAVTIDTIKNILTENVNKEYSLSRDEAIAIMNLPEDDMPLLMEMAGSLRKKYKGNHVSIHLLTNARSGNCSQNCAYCAQSCRSKAEIEKYKWVNDEKLYSDNAFVHDNHLSRHCIGLSGMKFTDEEIEELAEKIRVMKAQGTHLCCSIGFLTEKQALMLKEAGLDRINHNLNSSRSYYHNICTTHTYEQRVNNIHMLQRLGFEICSGGIIGMGESKEDIVDMLLDLREIQPEALPINFLLPIPGTPLENADTSVLTPSYCMKVLCLARLMVPQSDIRCAAGREVYFKGREKELLSIVDSIFASGYLTADGQGISDTIKTITDAGFTYEIESD
;
A
#
# COMPACT_ATOMS: atom_id res chain seq x y z
N MET A 1 11.73 -55.66 10.48
CA MET A 1 11.36 -54.45 9.72
C MET A 1 10.05 -53.81 10.20
N LEU A 2 9.66 -53.96 11.47
CA LEU A 2 8.41 -53.46 12.06
C LEU A 2 8.64 -52.54 13.28
N SER A 3 9.89 -52.17 13.61
CA SER A 3 10.22 -51.34 14.76
C SER A 3 10.54 -49.87 14.42
N PHE A 4 10.87 -49.58 13.15
CA PHE A 4 11.19 -48.19 12.73
C PHE A 4 9.97 -47.35 12.39
N TRP A 5 8.82 -47.94 12.06
CA TRP A 5 7.59 -47.22 11.74
C TRP A 5 6.79 -46.80 12.99
N LYS A 6 6.99 -47.49 14.12
CA LYS A 6 6.34 -47.08 15.40
C LYS A 6 7.02 -45.88 16.02
N LEU A 7 8.34 -45.71 15.88
CA LEU A 7 9.05 -44.56 16.44
C LEU A 7 8.75 -43.25 15.68
N PHE A 8 8.40 -43.35 14.35
CA PHE A 8 8.06 -42.19 13.54
C PHE A 8 6.60 -41.69 13.73
N CYS A 9 5.72 -42.55 14.27
CA CYS A 9 4.34 -42.18 14.60
C CYS A 9 4.16 -41.61 16.01
N GLU A 10 5.09 -41.84 16.94
CA GLU A 10 5.02 -41.31 18.31
C GLU A 10 5.63 -39.91 18.43
N VAL A 11 6.50 -39.50 17.48
CA VAL A 11 7.07 -38.13 17.43
C VAL A 11 6.07 -37.12 16.86
N LYS A 12 4.93 -37.54 16.25
CA LYS A 12 3.87 -36.67 15.75
C LYS A 12 2.69 -36.47 16.70
N LYS A 13 2.77 -36.93 17.94
CA LYS A 13 1.77 -36.72 19.00
C LYS A 13 2.27 -35.93 20.21
N GLY A 14 3.38 -35.23 20.07
CA GLY A 14 3.69 -34.11 20.94
C GLY A 14 2.97 -32.91 20.39
N PHE A 15 1.77 -32.64 20.86
CA PHE A 15 1.14 -31.34 20.84
C PHE A 15 2.07 -30.44 21.67
N ILE A 16 3.08 -29.86 21.01
CA ILE A 16 3.79 -28.72 21.57
C ILE A 16 2.71 -27.65 21.58
N MET A 17 2.09 -27.41 22.73
CA MET A 17 1.45 -26.14 23.02
C MET A 17 2.50 -25.10 22.64
N SER A 18 2.26 -24.28 21.61
CA SER A 18 3.14 -23.18 21.28
C SER A 18 3.31 -22.41 22.59
N GLU A 19 4.55 -22.32 23.09
CA GLU A 19 4.83 -21.39 24.18
C GLU A 19 4.21 -20.07 23.75
N ALA A 20 3.35 -19.53 24.63
CA ALA A 20 2.69 -18.26 24.33
C ALA A 20 3.78 -17.27 23.99
N VAL A 21 3.76 -16.71 22.78
CA VAL A 21 4.76 -15.75 22.33
C VAL A 21 4.74 -14.59 23.33
N THR A 22 5.73 -14.54 24.19
CA THR A 22 5.83 -13.52 25.25
C THR A 22 6.43 -12.23 24.68
N ILE A 23 6.21 -11.12 25.37
CA ILE A 23 6.84 -9.83 25.04
C ILE A 23 8.37 -9.98 24.93
N ASP A 24 9.00 -10.76 25.81
CA ASP A 24 10.45 -11.00 25.78
C ASP A 24 10.86 -11.80 24.53
N THR A 25 10.05 -12.77 24.12
CA THR A 25 10.25 -13.49 22.85
C THR A 25 10.16 -12.53 21.69
N ILE A 26 9.14 -11.65 21.66
CA ILE A 26 8.98 -10.64 20.61
C ILE A 26 10.15 -9.65 20.62
N LYS A 27 10.61 -9.19 21.78
CA LYS A 27 11.80 -8.32 21.89
C LYS A 27 13.04 -8.97 21.29
N ASN A 28 13.28 -10.23 21.58
CA ASN A 28 14.41 -10.98 21.04
C ASN A 28 14.29 -11.14 19.53
N ILE A 29 13.11 -11.51 19.02
CA ILE A 29 12.82 -11.64 17.58
C ILE A 29 13.03 -10.31 16.88
N LEU A 30 12.51 -9.20 17.41
CA LEU A 30 12.68 -7.88 16.83
C LEU A 30 14.15 -7.47 16.80
N THR A 31 14.90 -7.74 17.85
CA THR A 31 16.34 -7.47 17.92
C THR A 31 17.11 -8.31 16.91
N GLU A 32 16.79 -9.57 16.76
CA GLU A 32 17.40 -10.46 15.76
C GLU A 32 17.01 -10.07 14.32
N ASN A 33 15.76 -9.63 14.10
CA ASN A 33 15.26 -9.21 12.80
C ASN A 33 16.06 -8.02 12.24
N VAL A 34 16.32 -7.00 13.06
CA VAL A 34 17.14 -5.85 12.62
C VAL A 34 18.57 -6.27 12.26
N ASN A 35 19.13 -7.25 12.95
CA ASN A 35 20.52 -7.64 12.79
C ASN A 35 20.75 -8.74 11.75
N LYS A 36 19.78 -9.65 11.56
CA LYS A 36 19.97 -10.92 10.79
C LYS A 36 18.97 -11.13 9.65
N GLU A 37 18.14 -10.14 9.28
CA GLU A 37 17.08 -10.30 8.27
C GLU A 37 16.11 -11.46 8.60
N TYR A 38 15.75 -11.60 9.86
CA TYR A 38 14.81 -12.60 10.31
C TYR A 38 13.42 -12.39 9.66
N SER A 39 12.78 -13.48 9.26
CA SER A 39 11.43 -13.46 8.69
C SER A 39 10.41 -13.84 9.75
N LEU A 40 9.56 -12.89 10.16
CA LEU A 40 8.47 -13.14 11.13
C LEU A 40 7.54 -14.26 10.65
N SER A 41 7.26 -15.22 11.52
CA SER A 41 6.18 -16.19 11.32
C SER A 41 4.81 -15.52 11.45
N ARG A 42 3.75 -16.23 11.03
CA ARG A 42 2.37 -15.75 11.17
C ARG A 42 2.00 -15.51 12.63
N ASP A 43 2.35 -16.44 13.53
CA ASP A 43 2.00 -16.35 14.95
C ASP A 43 2.74 -15.20 15.65
N GLU A 44 3.99 -14.94 15.30
CA GLU A 44 4.77 -13.80 15.77
C GLU A 44 4.19 -12.47 15.28
N ALA A 45 3.76 -12.40 14.03
CA ALA A 45 3.10 -11.21 13.47
C ALA A 45 1.75 -10.93 14.16
N ILE A 46 0.96 -11.96 14.46
CA ILE A 46 -0.28 -11.85 15.25
C ILE A 46 0.02 -11.38 16.68
N ALA A 47 1.08 -11.90 17.30
CA ALA A 47 1.49 -11.48 18.64
C ALA A 47 1.90 -10.00 18.67
N ILE A 48 2.59 -9.51 17.63
CA ILE A 48 2.91 -8.08 17.46
C ILE A 48 1.62 -7.25 17.35
N MET A 49 0.62 -7.70 16.59
CA MET A 49 -0.66 -7.00 16.51
C MET A 49 -1.42 -6.95 17.84
N ASN A 50 -1.09 -7.82 18.79
CA ASN A 50 -1.68 -7.88 20.13
C ASN A 50 -0.81 -7.23 21.23
N LEU A 51 0.34 -6.63 20.88
CA LEU A 51 1.17 -5.93 21.85
C LEU A 51 0.38 -4.83 22.58
N PRO A 52 0.58 -4.68 23.90
CA PRO A 52 0.01 -3.57 24.66
C PRO A 52 0.61 -2.22 24.22
N GLU A 53 -0.08 -1.12 24.58
CA GLU A 53 0.36 0.25 24.25
C GLU A 53 1.75 0.57 24.83
N ASP A 54 2.08 0.06 26.00
CA ASP A 54 3.36 0.30 26.68
C ASP A 54 4.57 -0.22 25.88
N ASP A 55 4.37 -1.17 24.97
CA ASP A 55 5.43 -1.73 24.14
C ASP A 55 5.57 -1.02 22.76
N MET A 56 4.67 -0.08 22.44
CA MET A 56 4.72 0.67 21.18
C MET A 56 6.04 1.40 20.96
N PRO A 57 6.68 2.06 21.95
CA PRO A 57 7.98 2.69 21.74
C PRO A 57 9.06 1.74 21.23
N LEU A 58 9.12 0.52 21.77
CA LEU A 58 10.07 -0.50 21.32
C LEU A 58 9.77 -0.95 19.89
N LEU A 59 8.50 -1.23 19.57
CA LEU A 59 8.08 -1.63 18.24
C LEU A 59 8.44 -0.55 17.19
N MET A 60 8.22 0.71 17.52
CA MET A 60 8.55 1.84 16.65
C MET A 60 10.08 2.00 16.48
N GLU A 61 10.86 1.82 17.53
CA GLU A 61 12.33 1.85 17.48
C GLU A 61 12.87 0.80 16.51
N MET A 62 12.35 -0.43 16.60
CA MET A 62 12.77 -1.54 15.75
C MET A 62 12.38 -1.31 14.28
N ALA A 63 11.12 -0.93 14.02
CA ALA A 63 10.66 -0.61 12.68
C ALA A 63 11.41 0.59 12.07
N GLY A 64 11.67 1.63 12.87
CA GLY A 64 12.44 2.81 12.48
C GLY A 64 13.91 2.46 12.15
N SER A 65 14.50 1.52 12.89
CA SER A 65 15.87 1.04 12.61
C SER A 65 15.95 0.34 11.26
N LEU A 66 14.94 -0.49 10.90
CA LEU A 66 14.85 -1.12 9.57
C LEU A 66 14.62 -0.06 8.48
N ARG A 67 13.71 0.89 8.71
CA ARG A 67 13.51 2.00 7.78
C ARG A 67 14.83 2.74 7.52
N LYS A 68 15.56 3.11 8.57
CA LYS A 68 16.85 3.78 8.45
C LYS A 68 17.88 2.94 7.70
N LYS A 69 17.92 1.61 7.96
CA LYS A 69 18.84 0.67 7.29
C LYS A 69 18.58 0.63 5.77
N TYR A 70 17.33 0.54 5.33
CA TYR A 70 16.98 0.32 3.93
C TYR A 70 16.70 1.60 3.13
N LYS A 71 16.26 2.67 3.79
CA LYS A 71 15.75 3.90 3.13
C LYS A 71 16.47 5.19 3.58
N GLY A 72 17.37 5.10 4.55
CA GLY A 72 18.15 6.27 5.03
C GLY A 72 17.25 7.34 5.64
N ASN A 73 17.48 8.61 5.26
CA ASN A 73 16.76 9.78 5.78
C ASN A 73 15.84 10.44 4.74
N HIS A 74 15.57 9.75 3.64
CA HIS A 74 14.75 10.29 2.54
C HIS A 74 13.28 9.94 2.71
N VAL A 75 12.37 10.87 2.36
CA VAL A 75 10.92 10.67 2.27
C VAL A 75 10.46 11.05 0.87
N SER A 76 9.97 10.07 0.12
CA SER A 76 9.43 10.29 -1.22
C SER A 76 8.08 10.99 -1.19
N ILE A 77 7.93 12.06 -1.94
CA ILE A 77 6.65 12.75 -2.14
C ILE A 77 6.07 12.34 -3.49
N HIS A 78 4.80 11.92 -3.47
CA HIS A 78 4.06 11.56 -4.67
C HIS A 78 2.89 12.52 -4.88
N LEU A 79 2.64 12.88 -6.13
CA LEU A 79 1.43 13.58 -6.55
C LEU A 79 0.46 12.59 -7.18
N LEU A 80 -0.84 12.72 -6.91
CA LEU A 80 -1.86 11.85 -7.48
C LEU A 80 -2.87 12.66 -8.28
N THR A 81 -3.00 12.33 -9.58
CA THR A 81 -4.05 12.86 -10.45
C THR A 81 -5.10 11.79 -10.70
N ASN A 82 -6.36 12.08 -10.38
CA ASN A 82 -7.50 11.24 -10.75
C ASN A 82 -7.79 11.47 -12.25
N ALA A 83 -7.21 10.65 -13.12
CA ALA A 83 -7.27 10.87 -14.57
C ALA A 83 -8.56 10.34 -15.23
N ARG A 84 -9.26 9.39 -14.59
CA ARG A 84 -10.58 8.90 -14.99
C ARG A 84 -11.43 8.70 -13.73
N SER A 85 -12.60 9.29 -13.68
CA SER A 85 -13.44 9.29 -12.49
C SER A 85 -14.85 8.75 -12.72
N GLY A 86 -15.33 7.96 -11.75
CA GLY A 86 -16.67 7.40 -11.72
C GLY A 86 -16.88 6.25 -12.72
N ASN A 87 -18.13 5.83 -12.85
CA ASN A 87 -18.60 4.82 -13.83
C ASN A 87 -17.83 3.47 -13.80
N CYS A 88 -17.20 3.11 -12.68
CA CYS A 88 -16.54 1.81 -12.52
C CYS A 88 -17.60 0.71 -12.40
N SER A 89 -17.47 -0.37 -13.19
CA SER A 89 -18.39 -1.53 -13.15
C SER A 89 -18.22 -2.42 -11.91
N GLN A 90 -17.20 -2.15 -11.08
CA GLN A 90 -16.87 -2.97 -9.91
C GLN A 90 -17.66 -2.53 -8.68
N ASN A 91 -17.90 -3.48 -7.76
CA ASN A 91 -18.72 -3.27 -6.57
C ASN A 91 -17.92 -3.12 -5.27
N CYS A 92 -16.65 -2.67 -5.37
CA CYS A 92 -15.78 -2.47 -4.20
C CYS A 92 -16.46 -1.57 -3.15
N ALA A 93 -16.65 -2.09 -1.94
CA ALA A 93 -17.50 -1.47 -0.91
C ALA A 93 -16.95 -0.13 -0.38
N TYR A 94 -15.63 0.04 -0.38
CA TYR A 94 -14.94 1.24 0.10
C TYR A 94 -14.87 2.36 -0.95
N CYS A 95 -15.18 2.07 -2.23
CA CYS A 95 -14.82 2.97 -3.33
C CYS A 95 -15.98 3.85 -3.75
N ALA A 96 -15.80 5.17 -3.68
CA ALA A 96 -16.77 6.16 -4.15
C ALA A 96 -17.08 6.04 -5.64
N GLN A 97 -16.16 5.49 -6.44
CA GLN A 97 -16.29 5.32 -7.89
C GLN A 97 -16.95 4.00 -8.30
N SER A 98 -17.33 3.13 -7.33
CA SER A 98 -17.91 1.81 -7.62
C SER A 98 -19.35 1.90 -8.13
N CYS A 99 -19.81 0.84 -8.83
CA CYS A 99 -21.21 0.78 -9.33
C CYS A 99 -22.25 0.72 -8.19
N ARG A 100 -21.85 0.41 -6.96
CA ARG A 100 -22.72 0.41 -5.77
C ARG A 100 -22.74 1.74 -5.03
N SER A 101 -21.81 2.63 -5.35
CA SER A 101 -21.69 3.92 -4.68
C SER A 101 -22.76 4.90 -5.16
N LYS A 102 -23.34 5.60 -4.19
CA LYS A 102 -24.22 6.76 -4.40
C LYS A 102 -23.49 8.07 -4.05
N ALA A 103 -22.18 8.01 -3.82
CA ALA A 103 -21.38 9.19 -3.49
C ALA A 103 -21.45 10.22 -4.60
N GLU A 104 -21.58 11.47 -4.22
CA GLU A 104 -21.55 12.61 -5.14
C GLU A 104 -20.11 12.92 -5.50
N ILE A 105 -19.67 12.41 -6.63
CA ILE A 105 -18.33 12.64 -7.19
C ILE A 105 -18.44 13.17 -8.62
N GLU A 106 -17.47 13.97 -9.02
CA GLU A 106 -17.32 14.36 -10.40
C GLU A 106 -17.02 13.12 -11.26
N LYS A 107 -17.67 13.02 -12.45
CA LYS A 107 -17.52 11.87 -13.36
C LYS A 107 -17.05 12.34 -14.72
N TYR A 108 -15.93 11.77 -15.19
CA TYR A 108 -15.37 12.05 -16.50
C TYR A 108 -14.61 10.82 -17.03
N LYS A 109 -14.53 10.70 -18.36
CA LYS A 109 -13.77 9.64 -19.03
C LYS A 109 -12.27 9.91 -18.97
N TRP A 110 -11.88 11.17 -19.17
CA TRP A 110 -10.52 11.66 -18.99
C TRP A 110 -10.56 13.03 -18.32
N VAL A 111 -9.62 13.27 -17.42
CA VAL A 111 -9.32 14.61 -16.95
C VAL A 111 -8.80 15.45 -18.14
N ASN A 112 -8.95 16.75 -18.06
CA ASN A 112 -8.37 17.66 -19.08
C ASN A 112 -6.85 17.43 -19.19
N ASP A 113 -6.34 17.32 -20.41
CA ASP A 113 -4.93 17.10 -20.71
C ASP A 113 -4.03 18.20 -20.13
N GLU A 114 -4.50 19.46 -20.15
CA GLU A 114 -3.79 20.59 -19.54
C GLU A 114 -3.56 20.33 -18.04
N LYS A 115 -4.57 19.85 -17.30
CA LYS A 115 -4.46 19.49 -15.89
C LYS A 115 -3.46 18.32 -15.69
N LEU A 116 -3.58 17.27 -16.48
CA LEU A 116 -2.71 16.10 -16.38
C LEU A 116 -1.24 16.46 -16.62
N TYR A 117 -0.96 17.25 -17.65
CA TYR A 117 0.41 17.62 -18.00
C TYR A 117 0.98 18.72 -17.09
N SER A 118 0.14 19.64 -16.58
CA SER A 118 0.59 20.62 -15.59
C SER A 118 0.91 19.95 -14.24
N ASP A 119 0.15 18.93 -13.83
CA ASP A 119 0.47 18.14 -12.66
C ASP A 119 1.81 17.39 -12.83
N ASN A 120 2.05 16.85 -14.04
CA ASN A 120 3.32 16.19 -14.34
C ASN A 120 4.50 17.16 -14.34
N ALA A 121 4.36 18.32 -14.96
CA ALA A 121 5.36 19.38 -14.92
C ALA A 121 5.65 19.83 -13.48
N PHE A 122 4.59 19.96 -12.67
CA PHE A 122 4.74 20.31 -11.26
C PHE A 122 5.58 19.26 -10.48
N VAL A 123 5.37 17.98 -10.74
CA VAL A 123 6.19 16.88 -10.13
C VAL A 123 7.65 17.03 -10.53
N HIS A 124 7.93 17.26 -11.82
CA HIS A 124 9.27 17.46 -12.35
C HIS A 124 9.94 18.70 -11.74
N ASP A 125 9.28 19.87 -11.83
CA ASP A 125 9.84 21.16 -11.42
C ASP A 125 10.08 21.30 -9.92
N ASN A 126 9.35 20.53 -9.11
CA ASN A 126 9.51 20.48 -7.65
C ASN A 126 10.30 19.28 -7.16
N HIS A 127 10.98 18.56 -8.06
CA HIS A 127 11.78 17.38 -7.72
C HIS A 127 11.06 16.34 -6.87
N LEU A 128 9.75 16.12 -7.15
CA LEU A 128 8.97 15.11 -6.46
C LEU A 128 9.25 13.72 -7.04
N SER A 129 9.15 12.71 -6.20
CA SER A 129 9.60 11.37 -6.53
C SER A 129 8.80 10.71 -7.64
N ARG A 130 7.48 10.99 -7.77
CA ARG A 130 6.64 10.28 -8.74
C ARG A 130 5.28 10.97 -8.97
N HIS A 131 4.83 10.95 -10.21
CA HIS A 131 3.45 11.26 -10.58
C HIS A 131 2.62 9.98 -10.64
N CYS A 132 1.57 9.89 -9.83
CA CYS A 132 0.63 8.77 -9.80
C CYS A 132 -0.64 9.15 -10.54
N ILE A 133 -1.12 8.27 -11.43
CA ILE A 133 -2.31 8.48 -12.26
C ILE A 133 -3.34 7.43 -11.84
N GLY A 134 -4.51 7.87 -11.38
CA GLY A 134 -5.61 6.99 -11.00
C GLY A 134 -6.67 6.90 -12.10
N LEU A 135 -7.09 5.68 -12.45
CA LEU A 135 -8.16 5.46 -13.42
C LEU A 135 -9.24 4.56 -12.83
N SER A 136 -10.48 5.05 -12.82
CA SER A 136 -11.65 4.21 -12.54
C SER A 136 -11.88 3.23 -13.69
N GLY A 137 -12.26 2.01 -13.37
CA GLY A 137 -12.56 0.96 -14.35
C GLY A 137 -11.88 -0.36 -14.02
N MET A 138 -12.40 -1.45 -14.58
CA MET A 138 -11.83 -2.78 -14.42
C MET A 138 -11.11 -3.25 -15.69
N LYS A 139 -11.72 -3.02 -16.84
CA LYS A 139 -11.21 -3.39 -18.16
C LYS A 139 -11.23 -2.19 -19.08
N PHE A 140 -10.27 -2.12 -19.94
CA PHE A 140 -10.10 -1.06 -20.91
C PHE A 140 -10.05 -1.67 -22.32
N THR A 141 -10.51 -0.94 -23.34
CA THR A 141 -10.29 -1.33 -24.72
C THR A 141 -8.85 -1.07 -25.13
N ASP A 142 -8.38 -1.66 -26.22
CA ASP A 142 -7.03 -1.43 -26.71
C ASP A 142 -6.84 0.03 -27.13
N GLU A 143 -7.90 0.69 -27.66
CA GLU A 143 -7.91 2.10 -28.01
C GLU A 143 -7.78 3.01 -26.78
N GLU A 144 -8.45 2.66 -25.67
CA GLU A 144 -8.31 3.40 -24.40
C GLU A 144 -6.90 3.25 -23.80
N ILE A 145 -6.27 2.09 -23.99
CA ILE A 145 -4.89 1.86 -23.56
C ILE A 145 -3.91 2.62 -24.46
N GLU A 146 -4.15 2.68 -25.78
CA GLU A 146 -3.31 3.48 -26.68
C GLU A 146 -3.41 4.97 -26.35
N GLU A 147 -4.63 5.48 -26.07
CA GLU A 147 -4.82 6.87 -25.62
C GLU A 147 -4.04 7.15 -24.31
N LEU A 148 -4.05 6.21 -23.35
CA LEU A 148 -3.24 6.32 -22.13
C LEU A 148 -1.74 6.27 -22.44
N ALA A 149 -1.32 5.38 -23.33
CA ALA A 149 0.08 5.24 -23.74
C ALA A 149 0.64 6.54 -24.35
N GLU A 150 -0.15 7.23 -25.21
CA GLU A 150 0.23 8.54 -25.76
C GLU A 150 0.44 9.59 -24.64
N LYS A 151 -0.48 9.65 -23.67
CA LYS A 151 -0.35 10.57 -22.53
C LYS A 151 0.90 10.25 -21.71
N ILE A 152 1.20 8.96 -21.49
CA ILE A 152 2.41 8.49 -20.78
C ILE A 152 3.67 8.93 -21.54
N ARG A 153 3.75 8.76 -22.88
CA ARG A 153 4.90 9.18 -23.68
C ARG A 153 5.19 10.68 -23.51
N VAL A 154 4.13 11.52 -23.55
CA VAL A 154 4.27 12.96 -23.34
C VAL A 154 4.83 13.29 -21.95
N MET A 155 4.32 12.65 -20.91
CA MET A 155 4.79 12.87 -19.53
C MET A 155 6.21 12.33 -19.30
N LYS A 156 6.53 11.17 -19.88
CA LYS A 156 7.88 10.59 -19.77
C LYS A 156 8.94 11.41 -20.49
N ALA A 157 8.59 12.12 -21.55
CA ALA A 157 9.50 13.04 -22.22
C ALA A 157 10.01 14.19 -21.33
N GLN A 158 9.34 14.47 -20.21
CA GLN A 158 9.77 15.42 -19.18
C GLN A 158 10.69 14.79 -18.12
N GLY A 159 10.99 13.49 -18.20
CA GLY A 159 11.85 12.79 -17.23
C GLY A 159 11.15 12.31 -15.95
N THR A 160 9.84 12.49 -15.81
CA THR A 160 9.09 12.14 -14.61
C THR A 160 8.94 10.62 -14.45
N HIS A 161 9.08 10.10 -13.24
CA HIS A 161 8.69 8.74 -12.91
C HIS A 161 7.17 8.63 -12.77
N LEU A 162 6.58 7.63 -13.42
CA LEU A 162 5.13 7.45 -13.48
C LEU A 162 4.67 6.17 -12.76
N CYS A 163 3.54 6.28 -12.05
CA CYS A 163 2.80 5.15 -11.50
C CYS A 163 1.34 5.23 -11.97
N CYS A 164 0.78 4.11 -12.43
CA CYS A 164 -0.62 4.07 -12.84
C CYS A 164 -1.42 3.12 -11.97
N SER A 165 -2.50 3.62 -11.36
CA SER A 165 -3.53 2.81 -10.71
C SER A 165 -4.62 2.51 -11.73
N ILE A 166 -4.63 1.29 -12.23
CA ILE A 166 -5.49 0.84 -13.32
C ILE A 166 -6.09 -0.54 -12.98
N GLY A 167 -7.19 -0.90 -13.64
CA GLY A 167 -7.83 -2.20 -13.47
C GLY A 167 -6.98 -3.37 -13.98
N PHE A 168 -7.62 -4.40 -14.51
CA PHE A 168 -6.91 -5.57 -15.05
C PHE A 168 -6.47 -5.30 -16.48
N LEU A 169 -5.22 -5.65 -16.79
CA LEU A 169 -4.62 -5.54 -18.11
C LEU A 169 -4.43 -6.94 -18.70
N THR A 170 -4.55 -7.03 -20.03
CA THR A 170 -3.99 -8.17 -20.78
C THR A 170 -2.47 -7.96 -20.95
N GLU A 171 -1.72 -9.03 -21.25
CA GLU A 171 -0.28 -8.91 -21.53
C GLU A 171 0.01 -7.90 -22.66
N LYS A 172 -0.79 -7.94 -23.73
CA LYS A 172 -0.68 -6.98 -24.85
C LYS A 172 -0.82 -5.53 -24.35
N GLN A 173 -1.84 -5.24 -23.57
CA GLN A 173 -2.10 -3.91 -23.02
C GLN A 173 -0.99 -3.45 -22.07
N ALA A 174 -0.51 -4.36 -21.22
CA ALA A 174 0.60 -4.07 -20.32
C ALA A 174 1.88 -3.74 -21.10
N LEU A 175 2.21 -4.50 -22.16
CA LEU A 175 3.35 -4.21 -23.01
C LEU A 175 3.23 -2.85 -23.70
N MET A 176 2.05 -2.46 -24.21
CA MET A 176 1.83 -1.12 -24.80
C MET A 176 2.17 0.00 -23.80
N LEU A 177 1.75 -0.14 -22.52
CA LEU A 177 2.07 0.84 -21.48
C LEU A 177 3.56 0.80 -21.09
N LYS A 178 4.18 -0.37 -21.09
CA LYS A 178 5.62 -0.53 -20.83
C LYS A 178 6.46 0.15 -21.91
N GLU A 179 6.12 -0.06 -23.17
CA GLU A 179 6.76 0.58 -24.34
C GLU A 179 6.57 2.11 -24.35
N ALA A 180 5.44 2.59 -23.81
CA ALA A 180 5.21 4.02 -23.60
C ALA A 180 6.06 4.62 -22.47
N GLY A 181 6.73 3.78 -21.66
CA GLY A 181 7.63 4.20 -20.59
C GLY A 181 7.00 4.21 -19.21
N LEU A 182 5.84 3.57 -18.99
CA LEU A 182 5.27 3.45 -17.65
C LEU A 182 6.19 2.61 -16.73
N ASP A 183 6.58 3.18 -15.60
CA ASP A 183 7.52 2.54 -14.67
C ASP A 183 6.81 1.55 -13.73
N ARG A 184 5.73 2.00 -13.08
CA ARG A 184 5.08 1.28 -11.97
C ARG A 184 3.58 1.15 -12.17
N ILE A 185 3.02 -0.01 -11.77
CA ILE A 185 1.57 -0.20 -11.72
C ILE A 185 1.14 -0.41 -10.27
N ASN A 186 0.12 0.36 -9.85
CA ASN A 186 -0.58 0.14 -8.59
C ASN A 186 -1.72 -0.86 -8.80
N HIS A 187 -1.63 -1.98 -8.09
CA HIS A 187 -2.65 -3.02 -8.10
C HIS A 187 -2.76 -3.64 -6.70
N ASN A 188 -3.48 -2.98 -5.82
CA ASN A 188 -3.57 -3.34 -4.40
C ASN A 188 -4.29 -4.67 -4.18
N LEU A 189 -3.85 -5.45 -3.19
CA LEU A 189 -4.60 -6.58 -2.66
C LEU A 189 -5.86 -6.11 -1.92
N ASN A 190 -5.80 -4.97 -1.27
CA ASN A 190 -6.81 -4.29 -0.47
C ASN A 190 -7.13 -4.95 0.88
N SER A 191 -7.17 -6.28 0.98
CA SER A 191 -7.42 -7.04 2.20
C SER A 191 -6.82 -8.44 2.10
N SER A 192 -7.08 -9.33 3.06
CA SER A 192 -6.70 -10.74 3.00
C SER A 192 -7.52 -11.52 1.98
N ARG A 193 -7.01 -12.68 1.58
CA ARG A 193 -7.71 -13.65 0.72
C ARG A 193 -9.04 -14.10 1.33
N SER A 194 -9.07 -14.37 2.65
CA SER A 194 -10.24 -14.82 3.38
C SER A 194 -11.32 -13.75 3.47
N TYR A 195 -10.93 -12.50 3.70
CA TYR A 195 -11.86 -11.38 3.88
C TYR A 195 -12.32 -10.73 2.58
N TYR A 196 -11.63 -10.97 1.46
CA TYR A 196 -11.81 -10.24 0.20
C TYR A 196 -13.25 -10.23 -0.32
N HIS A 197 -13.97 -11.33 -0.17
CA HIS A 197 -15.37 -11.47 -0.64
C HIS A 197 -16.34 -10.53 0.08
N ASN A 198 -15.99 -10.04 1.28
CA ASN A 198 -16.80 -9.05 2.02
C ASN A 198 -16.70 -7.65 1.41
N ILE A 199 -15.60 -7.35 0.72
CA ILE A 199 -15.34 -6.02 0.16
C ILE A 199 -15.59 -5.93 -1.35
N CYS A 200 -15.49 -7.05 -2.08
CA CYS A 200 -15.71 -7.09 -3.52
C CYS A 200 -16.13 -8.48 -3.98
N THR A 201 -17.14 -8.57 -4.87
CA THR A 201 -17.62 -9.83 -5.45
C THR A 201 -17.60 -9.85 -6.97
N THR A 202 -17.21 -8.75 -7.61
CA THR A 202 -17.15 -8.64 -9.08
C THR A 202 -15.82 -9.09 -9.68
N HIS A 203 -14.83 -9.32 -8.85
CA HIS A 203 -13.55 -9.96 -9.17
C HIS A 203 -12.98 -10.63 -7.92
N THR A 204 -12.08 -11.60 -8.11
CA THR A 204 -11.52 -12.38 -7.01
C THR A 204 -10.15 -11.88 -6.57
N TYR A 205 -9.74 -12.31 -5.40
CA TYR A 205 -8.39 -12.10 -4.88
C TYR A 205 -7.31 -12.70 -5.79
N GLU A 206 -7.56 -13.94 -6.26
CA GLU A 206 -6.65 -14.66 -7.16
C GLU A 206 -6.46 -13.92 -8.49
N GLN A 207 -7.52 -13.29 -9.02
CA GLN A 207 -7.40 -12.48 -10.22
C GLN A 207 -6.41 -11.32 -10.00
N ARG A 208 -6.45 -10.67 -8.82
CA ARG A 208 -5.48 -9.61 -8.47
C ARG A 208 -4.06 -10.14 -8.38
N VAL A 209 -3.84 -11.22 -7.64
CA VAL A 209 -2.51 -11.83 -7.49
C VAL A 209 -1.95 -12.26 -8.85
N ASN A 210 -2.76 -12.92 -9.67
CA ASN A 210 -2.35 -13.34 -11.01
C ASN A 210 -1.99 -12.15 -11.92
N ASN A 211 -2.75 -11.05 -11.84
CA ASN A 211 -2.44 -9.83 -12.59
C ASN A 211 -1.12 -9.21 -12.12
N ILE A 212 -0.87 -9.16 -10.82
CA ILE A 212 0.41 -8.67 -10.25
C ILE A 212 1.58 -9.51 -10.79
N HIS A 213 1.49 -10.83 -10.70
CA HIS A 213 2.56 -11.70 -11.21
C HIS A 213 2.79 -11.59 -12.72
N MET A 214 1.73 -11.39 -13.50
CA MET A 214 1.87 -11.10 -14.93
C MET A 214 2.64 -9.80 -15.15
N LEU A 215 2.29 -8.73 -14.43
CA LEU A 215 2.95 -7.43 -14.54
C LEU A 215 4.43 -7.48 -14.10
N GLN A 216 4.74 -8.24 -13.03
CA GLN A 216 6.13 -8.47 -12.60
C GLN A 216 6.95 -9.18 -13.67
N ARG A 217 6.40 -10.24 -14.31
CA ARG A 217 7.08 -10.94 -15.41
C ARG A 217 7.36 -10.03 -16.60
N LEU A 218 6.53 -9.00 -16.83
CA LEU A 218 6.73 -7.99 -17.86
C LEU A 218 7.68 -6.85 -17.42
N GLY A 219 8.27 -6.96 -16.22
CA GLY A 219 9.27 -6.02 -15.72
C GLY A 219 8.73 -4.69 -15.19
N PHE A 220 7.44 -4.63 -14.80
CA PHE A 220 6.93 -3.48 -14.07
C PHE A 220 7.35 -3.50 -12.62
N GLU A 221 7.64 -2.33 -12.07
CA GLU A 221 7.58 -2.12 -10.63
C GLU A 221 6.13 -2.27 -10.15
N ILE A 222 5.93 -2.88 -8.99
CA ILE A 222 4.61 -3.09 -8.40
C ILE A 222 4.43 -2.18 -7.17
N CYS A 223 3.29 -1.51 -7.14
CA CYS A 223 2.76 -0.86 -5.95
C CYS A 223 1.53 -1.66 -5.50
N SER A 224 1.64 -2.36 -4.36
CA SER A 224 0.54 -3.18 -3.86
C SER A 224 0.48 -3.14 -2.34
N GLY A 225 -0.71 -2.96 -1.80
CA GLY A 225 -0.96 -2.84 -0.37
C GLY A 225 -2.43 -3.05 -0.04
N GLY A 226 -2.88 -2.44 1.07
CA GLY A 226 -4.22 -2.68 1.60
C GLY A 226 -4.95 -1.46 2.14
N ILE A 227 -6.17 -1.72 2.58
CA ILE A 227 -7.02 -0.77 3.30
C ILE A 227 -7.39 -1.42 4.63
N ILE A 228 -7.14 -0.71 5.72
CA ILE A 228 -7.36 -1.16 7.09
C ILE A 228 -8.59 -0.44 7.66
N GLY A 229 -9.42 -1.17 8.39
CA GLY A 229 -10.63 -0.65 9.04
C GLY A 229 -11.92 -0.92 8.28
N MET A 230 -11.93 -1.90 7.35
CA MET A 230 -13.12 -2.32 6.63
C MET A 230 -13.92 -3.40 7.36
N GLY A 231 -13.50 -3.80 8.57
CA GLY A 231 -14.10 -4.85 9.39
C GLY A 231 -13.32 -6.17 9.40
N GLU A 232 -12.14 -6.19 8.80
CA GLU A 232 -11.20 -7.32 8.82
C GLU A 232 -10.62 -7.54 10.23
N SER A 233 -10.20 -8.77 10.51
CA SER A 233 -9.52 -9.14 11.75
C SER A 233 -8.03 -8.77 11.73
N LYS A 234 -7.35 -8.85 12.87
CA LYS A 234 -5.89 -8.73 12.96
C LYS A 234 -5.17 -9.81 12.17
N GLU A 235 -5.73 -11.02 12.19
CA GLU A 235 -5.27 -12.17 11.41
C GLU A 235 -5.35 -11.88 9.91
N ASP A 236 -6.42 -11.25 9.44
CA ASP A 236 -6.57 -10.85 8.04
C ASP A 236 -5.50 -9.82 7.63
N ILE A 237 -5.17 -8.87 8.50
CA ILE A 237 -4.08 -7.90 8.25
C ILE A 237 -2.74 -8.63 8.11
N VAL A 238 -2.46 -9.56 9.01
CA VAL A 238 -1.23 -10.38 8.96
C VAL A 238 -1.18 -11.22 7.69
N ASP A 239 -2.28 -11.90 7.34
CA ASP A 239 -2.35 -12.75 6.14
C ASP A 239 -2.16 -11.94 4.85
N MET A 240 -2.73 -10.73 4.76
CA MET A 240 -2.46 -9.81 3.66
C MET A 240 -0.98 -9.41 3.57
N LEU A 241 -0.34 -9.13 4.71
CA LEU A 241 1.08 -8.77 4.74
C LEU A 241 1.99 -9.95 4.41
N LEU A 242 1.59 -11.19 4.72
CA LEU A 242 2.28 -12.41 4.29
C LEU A 242 2.25 -12.55 2.77
N ASP A 243 1.07 -12.39 2.16
CA ASP A 243 0.95 -12.43 0.69
C ASP A 243 1.75 -11.28 0.03
N LEU A 244 1.76 -10.08 0.62
CA LEU A 244 2.60 -8.96 0.14
C LEU A 244 4.10 -9.24 0.30
N ARG A 245 4.50 -9.96 1.35
CA ARG A 245 5.90 -10.40 1.52
C ARG A 245 6.32 -11.39 0.42
N GLU A 246 5.42 -12.27 -0.01
CA GLU A 246 5.69 -13.19 -1.13
C GLU A 246 5.75 -12.44 -2.48
N ILE A 247 4.89 -11.46 -2.68
CA ILE A 247 4.86 -10.61 -3.88
C ILE A 247 6.11 -9.72 -3.97
N GLN A 248 6.63 -9.22 -2.84
CA GLN A 248 7.75 -8.27 -2.77
C GLN A 248 7.54 -7.03 -3.64
N PRO A 249 6.46 -6.25 -3.43
CA PRO A 249 6.22 -5.04 -4.20
C PRO A 249 7.29 -3.98 -3.90
N GLU A 250 7.65 -3.16 -4.88
CA GLU A 250 8.56 -2.01 -4.69
C GLU A 250 7.95 -0.95 -3.77
N ALA A 251 6.62 -0.79 -3.79
CA ALA A 251 5.91 0.09 -2.86
C ALA A 251 4.70 -0.61 -2.24
N LEU A 252 4.52 -0.39 -0.94
CA LEU A 252 3.46 -0.97 -0.12
C LEU A 252 2.64 0.15 0.53
N PRO A 253 1.55 0.62 -0.12
CA PRO A 253 0.65 1.60 0.47
C PRO A 253 -0.28 0.94 1.49
N ILE A 254 -0.32 1.49 2.68
CA ILE A 254 -1.35 1.23 3.68
C ILE A 254 -2.29 2.43 3.71
N ASN A 255 -3.56 2.15 3.48
CA ASN A 255 -4.65 3.12 3.61
C ASN A 255 -5.42 2.80 4.89
N PHE A 256 -5.85 3.81 5.61
CA PHE A 256 -6.79 3.67 6.71
C PHE A 256 -8.13 4.19 6.23
N LEU A 257 -9.19 3.40 6.44
CA LEU A 257 -10.50 3.67 5.88
C LEU A 257 -11.00 5.06 6.30
N LEU A 258 -11.38 5.84 5.32
CA LEU A 258 -12.19 7.05 5.46
C LEU A 258 -13.59 6.71 4.97
N PRO A 259 -14.59 6.58 5.85
CA PRO A 259 -15.96 6.34 5.45
C PRO A 259 -16.47 7.48 4.56
N ILE A 260 -16.82 7.17 3.32
CA ILE A 260 -17.29 8.16 2.35
C ILE A 260 -18.82 8.06 2.26
N PRO A 261 -19.57 9.15 2.48
CA PRO A 261 -21.02 9.16 2.33
C PRO A 261 -21.47 8.62 0.96
N GLY A 262 -22.47 7.78 0.96
CA GLY A 262 -23.00 7.12 -0.25
C GLY A 262 -22.26 5.85 -0.67
N THR A 263 -21.17 5.46 -0.01
CA THR A 263 -20.53 4.16 -0.22
C THR A 263 -21.16 3.09 0.68
N PRO A 264 -21.04 1.78 0.33
CA PRO A 264 -21.47 0.72 1.24
C PRO A 264 -20.84 0.74 2.64
N LEU A 265 -19.66 1.32 2.78
CA LEU A 265 -18.93 1.47 4.05
C LEU A 265 -19.07 2.87 4.70
N GLU A 266 -20.07 3.67 4.31
CA GLU A 266 -20.29 5.01 4.88
C GLU A 266 -20.49 5.01 6.40
N ASN A 267 -21.04 3.93 6.95
CA ASN A 267 -21.29 3.76 8.38
C ASN A 267 -20.38 2.68 9.02
N ALA A 268 -19.22 2.39 8.42
CA ALA A 268 -18.28 1.44 8.98
C ALA A 268 -17.77 1.94 10.36
N ASP A 269 -17.68 1.03 11.31
CA ASP A 269 -17.07 1.33 12.61
C ASP A 269 -15.54 1.42 12.46
N THR A 270 -15.04 2.64 12.49
CA THR A 270 -13.60 2.92 12.43
C THR A 270 -12.98 3.21 13.81
N SER A 271 -13.68 2.92 14.91
CA SER A 271 -13.21 3.18 16.27
C SER A 271 -11.91 2.44 16.62
N VAL A 272 -11.65 1.31 15.95
CA VAL A 272 -10.39 0.57 16.07
C VAL A 272 -9.19 1.33 15.50
N LEU A 273 -9.39 2.25 14.56
CA LEU A 273 -8.34 3.03 13.90
C LEU A 273 -7.81 4.15 14.80
N THR A 274 -7.37 3.80 16.00
CA THR A 274 -6.63 4.74 16.85
C THR A 274 -5.25 5.02 16.25
N PRO A 275 -4.62 6.18 16.54
CA PRO A 275 -3.26 6.48 16.08
C PRO A 275 -2.25 5.37 16.41
N SER A 276 -2.36 4.77 17.57
CA SER A 276 -1.49 3.67 18.00
C SER A 276 -1.74 2.38 17.21
N TYR A 277 -3.00 2.01 16.98
CA TYR A 277 -3.33 0.85 16.15
C TYR A 277 -2.83 1.02 14.71
N CYS A 278 -3.06 2.20 14.13
CA CYS A 278 -2.58 2.51 12.78
C CYS A 278 -1.04 2.46 12.71
N MET A 279 -0.36 3.01 13.73
CA MET A 279 1.10 2.94 13.83
C MET A 279 1.60 1.50 13.94
N LYS A 280 0.92 0.65 14.73
CA LYS A 280 1.24 -0.77 14.88
C LYS A 280 1.18 -1.51 13.55
N VAL A 281 0.16 -1.25 12.73
CA VAL A 281 0.04 -1.84 11.37
C VAL A 281 1.19 -1.41 10.48
N LEU A 282 1.58 -0.13 10.50
CA LEU A 282 2.71 0.37 9.71
C LEU A 282 4.04 -0.22 10.18
N CYS A 283 4.26 -0.33 11.48
CA CYS A 283 5.43 -1.00 12.04
C CYS A 283 5.48 -2.47 11.62
N LEU A 284 4.36 -3.19 11.71
CA LEU A 284 4.29 -4.59 11.27
C LEU A 284 4.60 -4.71 9.77
N ALA A 285 4.04 -3.84 8.92
CA ALA A 285 4.34 -3.83 7.49
C ALA A 285 5.86 -3.65 7.24
N ARG A 286 6.51 -2.73 7.98
CA ARG A 286 7.97 -2.53 7.91
C ARG A 286 8.76 -3.77 8.33
N LEU A 287 8.33 -4.45 9.40
CA LEU A 287 9.00 -5.66 9.88
C LEU A 287 8.84 -6.84 8.93
N MET A 288 7.67 -6.95 8.27
CA MET A 288 7.37 -8.08 7.38
C MET A 288 7.89 -7.90 5.94
N VAL A 289 7.93 -6.64 5.44
CA VAL A 289 8.37 -6.31 4.08
C VAL A 289 9.38 -5.15 4.12
N PRO A 290 10.56 -5.36 4.72
CA PRO A 290 11.46 -4.29 5.13
C PRO A 290 12.06 -3.50 3.96
N GLN A 291 12.15 -4.07 2.77
CA GLN A 291 12.75 -3.44 1.59
C GLN A 291 11.75 -2.59 0.79
N SER A 292 10.45 -2.87 0.91
CA SER A 292 9.41 -2.10 0.23
C SER A 292 9.35 -0.65 0.73
N ASP A 293 8.93 0.21 -0.16
CA ASP A 293 8.60 1.62 0.11
C ASP A 293 7.26 1.69 0.85
N ILE A 294 7.28 1.71 2.19
CA ILE A 294 6.06 1.74 2.99
C ILE A 294 5.45 3.14 2.90
N ARG A 295 4.19 3.20 2.50
CA ARG A 295 3.45 4.46 2.38
C ARG A 295 2.25 4.48 3.30
N CYS A 296 2.14 5.52 4.13
CA CYS A 296 0.86 5.89 4.69
C CYS A 296 0.12 6.74 3.65
N ALA A 297 -0.90 6.14 3.03
CA ALA A 297 -1.68 6.79 1.97
C ALA A 297 -2.94 7.46 2.56
N ALA A 298 -4.16 7.06 2.17
CA ALA A 298 -5.37 7.67 2.71
C ALA A 298 -5.50 7.46 4.23
N GLY A 299 -6.06 8.46 4.93
CA GLY A 299 -6.27 8.46 6.37
C GLY A 299 -5.11 9.08 7.18
N ARG A 300 -3.99 9.40 6.55
CA ARG A 300 -2.84 10.02 7.24
C ARG A 300 -3.23 11.27 8.02
N GLU A 301 -3.90 12.21 7.39
CA GLU A 301 -4.29 13.50 7.96
C GLU A 301 -5.31 13.37 9.09
N VAL A 302 -6.05 12.26 9.14
CA VAL A 302 -7.06 11.99 10.17
C VAL A 302 -6.44 11.29 11.38
N TYR A 303 -5.71 10.19 11.12
CA TYR A 303 -5.26 9.30 12.20
C TYR A 303 -3.87 9.66 12.76
N PHE A 304 -3.08 10.49 12.06
CA PHE A 304 -1.73 10.88 12.51
C PHE A 304 -1.56 12.38 12.70
N LYS A 305 -2.65 13.15 12.77
CA LYS A 305 -2.59 14.58 12.99
C LYS A 305 -1.79 14.91 14.27
N GLY A 306 -0.72 15.70 14.12
CA GLY A 306 0.17 16.06 15.21
C GLY A 306 1.20 14.98 15.60
N ARG A 307 1.24 13.85 14.87
CA ARG A 307 2.19 12.75 15.07
C ARG A 307 3.00 12.45 13.80
N GLU A 308 3.09 13.41 12.90
CA GLU A 308 3.72 13.26 11.58
C GLU A 308 5.19 12.87 11.68
N LYS A 309 5.92 13.40 12.68
CA LYS A 309 7.31 13.03 12.92
C LYS A 309 7.48 11.55 13.28
N GLU A 310 6.60 11.03 14.13
CA GLU A 310 6.60 9.61 14.50
C GLU A 310 6.27 8.74 13.27
N LEU A 311 5.26 9.14 12.49
CA LEU A 311 4.88 8.48 11.26
C LEU A 311 6.06 8.39 10.28
N LEU A 312 6.74 9.50 10.01
CA LEU A 312 7.85 9.58 9.07
C LEU A 312 9.09 8.78 9.52
N SER A 313 9.18 8.43 10.82
CA SER A 313 10.21 7.51 11.29
C SER A 313 9.98 6.07 10.85
N ILE A 314 8.78 5.71 10.39
CA ILE A 314 8.37 4.36 10.01
C ILE A 314 8.14 4.24 8.50
N VAL A 315 7.50 5.26 7.87
CA VAL A 315 7.16 5.24 6.44
C VAL A 315 8.18 5.99 5.59
N ASP A 316 8.24 5.64 4.31
CA ASP A 316 9.22 6.17 3.35
C ASP A 316 8.61 7.15 2.37
N SER A 317 7.29 7.13 2.21
CA SER A 317 6.62 7.98 1.24
C SER A 317 5.23 8.41 1.70
N ILE A 318 4.82 9.57 1.20
CA ILE A 318 3.50 10.16 1.43
C ILE A 318 2.97 10.80 0.14
N PHE A 319 1.66 10.99 0.07
CA PHE A 319 1.05 11.84 -0.96
C PHE A 319 1.01 13.30 -0.52
N ALA A 320 1.19 14.20 -1.48
CA ALA A 320 0.82 15.61 -1.37
C ALA A 320 -0.40 15.89 -2.25
N SER A 321 -1.16 16.93 -1.94
CA SER A 321 -2.31 17.45 -2.68
C SER A 321 -3.56 16.56 -2.81
N GLY A 322 -3.71 15.54 -1.98
CA GLY A 322 -4.97 14.77 -1.89
C GLY A 322 -4.95 13.39 -2.48
N TYR A 323 -6.13 12.78 -2.49
CA TYR A 323 -6.39 11.42 -2.93
C TYR A 323 -7.40 11.42 -4.10
N LEU A 324 -7.76 10.25 -4.64
CA LEU A 324 -8.64 10.17 -5.82
C LEU A 324 -9.96 10.93 -5.65
N THR A 325 -10.57 10.82 -4.49
CA THR A 325 -11.90 11.39 -4.18
C THR A 325 -11.96 12.06 -2.80
N ALA A 326 -10.81 12.35 -2.19
CA ALA A 326 -10.71 13.02 -0.89
C ALA A 326 -9.57 14.03 -0.90
N ASP A 327 -9.73 15.10 -0.13
CA ASP A 327 -8.70 16.14 0.04
C ASP A 327 -7.52 15.60 0.85
N GLY A 328 -6.35 16.21 0.66
CA GLY A 328 -5.12 15.93 1.40
C GLY A 328 -4.34 17.21 1.69
N GLN A 329 -3.20 17.04 2.35
CA GLN A 329 -2.32 18.15 2.71
C GLN A 329 -1.63 18.74 1.47
N GLY A 330 -1.62 20.06 1.34
CA GLY A 330 -0.92 20.75 0.26
C GLY A 330 0.60 20.49 0.25
N ILE A 331 1.23 20.70 -0.91
CA ILE A 331 2.66 20.38 -1.08
C ILE A 331 3.57 21.15 -0.12
N SER A 332 3.36 22.46 0.05
CA SER A 332 4.19 23.30 0.93
C SER A 332 4.13 22.82 2.39
N ASP A 333 2.94 22.48 2.87
CA ASP A 333 2.76 21.94 4.22
C ASP A 333 3.35 20.54 4.36
N THR A 334 3.28 19.72 3.30
CA THR A 334 3.90 18.40 3.24
C THR A 334 5.41 18.50 3.32
N ILE A 335 6.03 19.38 2.53
CA ILE A 335 7.48 19.64 2.57
C ILE A 335 7.89 20.13 3.97
N LYS A 336 7.15 21.10 4.51
CA LYS A 336 7.43 21.62 5.85
C LYS A 336 7.36 20.50 6.90
N THR A 337 6.36 19.64 6.84
CA THR A 337 6.21 18.51 7.76
C THR A 337 7.43 17.58 7.71
N ILE A 338 7.93 17.27 6.51
CA ILE A 338 9.09 16.40 6.30
C ILE A 338 10.36 17.06 6.87
N THR A 339 10.61 18.32 6.53
CA THR A 339 11.82 19.04 6.94
C THR A 339 11.84 19.33 8.44
N ASP A 340 10.70 19.72 9.03
CA ASP A 340 10.55 19.92 10.48
C ASP A 340 10.78 18.61 11.27
N ALA A 341 10.47 17.47 10.66
CA ALA A 341 10.76 16.15 11.23
C ALA A 341 12.25 15.72 11.08
N GLY A 342 13.05 16.46 10.32
CA GLY A 342 14.47 16.21 10.11
C GLY A 342 14.78 15.26 8.96
N PHE A 343 13.84 15.09 8.02
CA PHE A 343 14.01 14.25 6.80
C PHE A 343 14.29 15.12 5.57
N THR A 344 14.83 14.49 4.53
CA THR A 344 15.01 15.05 3.18
C THR A 344 13.93 14.50 2.24
N TYR A 345 13.60 15.22 1.17
CA TYR A 345 12.57 14.80 0.21
C TYR A 345 12.97 14.93 -1.25
N GLU A 346 14.01 15.72 -1.55
CA GLU A 346 14.45 15.96 -2.91
C GLU A 346 15.11 14.71 -3.50
N ILE A 347 14.85 14.42 -4.77
CA ILE A 347 15.62 13.44 -5.52
C ILE A 347 16.96 14.11 -5.83
N GLU A 348 18.06 13.49 -5.44
CA GLU A 348 19.39 13.94 -5.89
C GLU A 348 19.41 13.82 -7.42
N SER A 349 19.65 14.94 -8.10
CA SER A 349 19.87 14.94 -9.55
C SER A 349 21.21 14.28 -9.83
N ASP A 350 21.19 13.20 -10.63
CA ASP A 350 22.40 12.56 -11.15
C ASP A 350 23.29 13.51 -11.97
#